data_b97a49ffcf888ebd15cb20072da2ace8
#
_entry.id   b97a49ffcf888ebd15cb20072da2ace8
#
_cell.length_a   1.000
_cell.length_b   1.000
_cell.length_c   1.000
_cell.angle_alpha   90.00
_cell.angle_beta   90.00
_cell.angle_gamma   90.00
#
_symmetry.space_group_name_H-M   'P 1'
#
loop_
_entity.id
_entity.type
_entity.pdbx_description
1 polymer ?
#
loop_
_entity_poly.entity_id
_entity_poly.type
_entity_poly.pdbx_seq_one_letter_code
_entity_poly.pdbx_strand_id
1 'polypeptide(L)'
;MALRRTHSGDHLLLREIYADAIETQAVLLYTPEQIRAWAALAWLPGVLDRTLAEGHGWISGIDAAFAIRDPRDRLSLLYCRGREARRGHGSALLAQIENDARADGVERLRTEASQLSRPLLERRGWLVVAPETITIGGVPFERYRMEIVLRQLRS
;
A
#
# COMPACT_ATOMS: atom_id res chain seq x y z
N MET A 1 -8.99 15.88 -1.24
CA MET A 1 -7.55 15.72 -1.53
C MET A 1 -7.34 15.51 -3.01
N ALA A 2 -6.30 16.14 -3.54
CA ALA A 2 -5.97 15.97 -4.95
C ALA A 2 -5.26 14.63 -5.16
N LEU A 3 -5.84 13.79 -6.00
CA LEU A 3 -5.23 12.53 -6.43
C LEU A 3 -4.89 12.63 -7.92
N ARG A 4 -3.74 12.08 -8.30
CA ARG A 4 -3.39 11.91 -9.71
C ARG A 4 -2.88 10.51 -9.99
N ARG A 5 -3.04 10.04 -11.22
CA ARG A 5 -2.52 8.72 -11.60
C ARG A 5 -1.00 8.72 -11.62
N THR A 6 -0.42 7.59 -11.26
CA THR A 6 1.01 7.36 -11.41
C THR A 6 1.36 7.16 -12.89
N HIS A 7 2.59 7.47 -13.25
CA HIS A 7 3.14 7.20 -14.57
C HIS A 7 4.62 6.79 -14.45
N SER A 8 5.23 6.41 -15.55
CA SER A 8 6.59 5.87 -15.56
C SER A 8 7.65 6.80 -14.98
N GLY A 9 7.43 8.12 -15.08
CA GLY A 9 8.35 9.11 -14.50
C GLY A 9 8.32 9.20 -12.98
N ASP A 10 7.36 8.54 -12.32
CA ASP A 10 7.20 8.60 -10.86
C ASP A 10 8.03 7.56 -10.10
N HIS A 11 8.76 6.67 -10.77
CA HIS A 11 9.46 5.56 -10.12
C HIS A 11 10.30 5.97 -8.91
N LEU A 12 11.13 7.01 -9.07
CA LEU A 12 11.98 7.47 -7.98
C LEU A 12 11.15 8.02 -6.83
N LEU A 13 10.15 8.83 -7.13
CA LEU A 13 9.26 9.41 -6.14
C LEU A 13 8.55 8.35 -5.31
N LEU A 14 8.00 7.32 -5.98
CA LEU A 14 7.30 6.24 -5.29
C LEU A 14 8.24 5.45 -4.37
N ARG A 15 9.48 5.21 -4.80
CA ARG A 15 10.48 4.53 -3.97
C ARG A 15 10.87 5.37 -2.75
N GLU A 16 10.99 6.67 -2.90
CA GLU A 16 11.26 7.59 -1.81
C GLU A 16 10.13 7.61 -0.78
N ILE A 17 8.88 7.66 -1.24
CA ILE A 17 7.72 7.60 -0.34
C ILE A 17 7.69 6.26 0.40
N TYR A 18 7.93 5.17 -0.31
CA TYR A 18 7.98 3.81 0.27
C TYR A 18 8.99 3.74 1.41
N ALA A 19 10.24 4.14 1.15
CA ALA A 19 11.30 4.09 2.15
C ALA A 19 11.01 5.02 3.33
N ASP A 20 10.58 6.26 3.07
CA ASP A 20 10.25 7.23 4.11
C ASP A 20 9.13 6.72 5.02
N ALA A 21 8.08 6.15 4.44
CA ALA A 21 6.97 5.63 5.21
C ALA A 21 7.41 4.57 6.22
N ILE A 22 8.27 3.66 5.80
CA ILE A 22 8.76 2.58 6.65
C ILE A 22 9.71 3.14 7.71
N GLU A 23 10.67 3.95 7.30
CA GLU A 23 11.69 4.52 8.20
C GLU A 23 11.09 5.42 9.29
N THR A 24 10.01 6.13 8.98
CA THR A 24 9.41 7.08 9.93
C THR A 24 8.25 6.50 10.73
N GLN A 25 7.41 5.66 10.11
CA GLN A 25 6.18 5.19 10.75
C GLN A 25 6.29 3.82 11.42
N ALA A 26 7.25 3.00 11.01
CA ALA A 26 7.37 1.64 11.55
C ALA A 26 8.11 1.56 12.89
N VAL A 27 8.71 2.65 13.35
CA VAL A 27 9.60 2.65 14.52
C VAL A 27 8.96 2.16 15.81
N LEU A 28 7.66 2.32 15.98
CA LEU A 28 6.94 1.90 17.18
C LEU A 28 6.44 0.45 17.12
N LEU A 29 6.43 -0.16 15.92
CA LEU A 29 5.83 -1.47 15.69
C LEU A 29 6.84 -2.54 15.29
N TYR A 30 8.00 -2.14 14.80
CA TYR A 30 8.99 -3.04 14.21
C TYR A 30 10.38 -2.78 14.81
N THR A 31 11.23 -3.80 14.79
CA THR A 31 12.61 -3.67 15.24
C THR A 31 13.44 -2.87 14.22
N PRO A 32 14.57 -2.28 14.64
CA PRO A 32 15.48 -1.62 13.69
C PRO A 32 15.94 -2.53 12.55
N GLU A 33 16.17 -3.80 12.84
CA GLU A 33 16.54 -4.80 11.83
C GLU A 33 15.44 -5.01 10.80
N GLN A 34 14.20 -5.13 11.25
CA GLN A 34 13.04 -5.24 10.37
C GLN A 34 12.87 -4.00 9.50
N ILE A 35 12.99 -2.82 10.08
CA ILE A 35 12.87 -1.55 9.35
C ILE A 35 13.92 -1.46 8.25
N ARG A 36 15.18 -1.77 8.55
CA ARG A 36 16.26 -1.76 7.55
C ARG A 36 15.99 -2.73 6.40
N ALA A 37 15.59 -3.95 6.72
CA ALA A 37 15.33 -4.98 5.70
C ALA A 37 14.17 -4.58 4.80
N TRP A 38 13.09 -4.08 5.39
CA TRP A 38 11.90 -3.68 4.65
C TRP A 38 12.14 -2.44 3.79
N ALA A 39 12.69 -1.38 4.36
CA ALA A 39 12.96 -0.13 3.63
C ALA A 39 13.94 -0.35 2.46
N ALA A 40 14.90 -1.26 2.60
CA ALA A 40 15.85 -1.58 1.54
C ALA A 40 15.19 -2.09 0.26
N LEU A 41 13.98 -2.67 0.35
CA LEU A 41 13.25 -3.17 -0.82
C LEU A 41 12.96 -2.05 -1.84
N ALA A 42 12.88 -0.79 -1.39
CA ALA A 42 12.68 0.34 -2.28
C ALA A 42 13.78 0.46 -3.34
N TRP A 43 15.00 0.01 -3.01
CA TRP A 43 16.19 0.24 -3.83
C TRP A 43 16.79 -1.02 -4.43
N LEU A 44 16.29 -2.20 -4.08
CA LEU A 44 16.77 -3.45 -4.64
C LEU A 44 16.26 -3.66 -6.06
N PRO A 45 17.16 -3.97 -7.02
CA PRO A 45 16.73 -4.26 -8.39
C PRO A 45 15.73 -5.41 -8.46
N GLY A 46 14.71 -5.27 -9.29
CA GLY A 46 13.73 -6.32 -9.57
C GLY A 46 12.62 -6.50 -8.55
N VAL A 47 12.68 -5.82 -7.39
CA VAL A 47 11.67 -6.03 -6.34
C VAL A 47 10.37 -5.28 -6.63
N LEU A 48 10.44 -3.96 -6.84
CA LEU A 48 9.27 -3.13 -7.11
C LEU A 48 9.07 -2.79 -8.58
N ASP A 49 10.05 -3.08 -9.41
CA ASP A 49 10.10 -2.61 -10.80
C ASP A 49 8.81 -2.89 -11.58
N ARG A 50 8.35 -4.15 -11.57
CA ARG A 50 7.16 -4.54 -12.33
C ARG A 50 5.89 -3.87 -11.78
N THR A 51 5.71 -3.89 -10.48
CA THR A 51 4.52 -3.30 -9.84
C THR A 51 4.44 -1.80 -10.09
N LEU A 52 5.59 -1.10 -10.01
CA LEU A 52 5.62 0.34 -10.28
C LEU A 52 5.38 0.65 -11.77
N ALA A 53 5.82 -0.24 -12.67
CA ALA A 53 5.66 -0.05 -14.11
C ALA A 53 4.27 -0.43 -14.61
N GLU A 54 3.71 -1.54 -14.13
CA GLU A 54 2.49 -2.16 -14.65
C GLU A 54 1.25 -1.96 -13.79
N GLY A 55 1.42 -1.63 -12.51
CA GLY A 55 0.30 -1.46 -11.60
C GLY A 55 -0.49 -0.18 -11.86
N HIS A 56 -1.76 -0.21 -11.46
CA HIS A 56 -2.63 0.96 -11.53
C HIS A 56 -2.54 1.71 -10.21
N GLY A 57 -1.97 2.89 -10.25
CA GLY A 57 -1.66 3.64 -9.04
C GLY A 57 -2.11 5.08 -9.03
N TRP A 58 -2.15 5.64 -7.82
CA TRP A 58 -2.49 7.03 -7.55
C TRP A 58 -1.53 7.62 -6.53
N ILE A 59 -1.21 8.89 -6.71
CA ILE A 59 -0.47 9.70 -5.73
C ILE A 59 -1.45 10.69 -5.13
N SER A 60 -1.40 10.84 -3.80
CA SER A 60 -2.18 11.83 -3.06
C SER A 60 -1.30 13.03 -2.73
N GLY A 61 -1.82 14.23 -2.94
CA GLY A 61 -1.05 15.46 -2.78
C GLY A 61 0.04 15.57 -3.84
N ILE A 62 1.05 16.40 -3.60
CA ILE A 62 2.19 16.54 -4.50
C ILE A 62 3.06 15.28 -4.41
N ASP A 63 3.36 14.85 -3.18
CA ASP A 63 4.27 13.73 -2.90
C ASP A 63 4.00 13.07 -1.56
N ALA A 64 2.77 13.11 -1.07
CA ALA A 64 2.48 12.69 0.31
C ALA A 64 2.36 11.19 0.48
N ALA A 65 1.69 10.52 -0.45
CA ALA A 65 1.35 9.11 -0.31
C ALA A 65 1.00 8.53 -1.66
N PHE A 66 1.04 7.19 -1.77
CA PHE A 66 0.59 6.50 -2.97
C PHE A 66 -0.02 5.15 -2.66
N ALA A 67 -0.81 4.65 -3.61
CA ALA A 67 -1.34 3.29 -3.58
C ALA A 67 -1.29 2.71 -4.98
N ILE A 68 -1.03 1.41 -5.08
CA ILE A 68 -1.00 0.68 -6.35
C ILE A 68 -1.82 -0.59 -6.26
N ARG A 69 -2.65 -0.82 -7.28
CA ARG A 69 -3.43 -2.05 -7.47
C ARG A 69 -2.75 -2.89 -8.55
N ASP A 70 -2.32 -4.10 -8.20
CA ASP A 70 -1.64 -5.03 -9.11
C ASP A 70 -1.53 -6.42 -8.47
N PRO A 71 -2.09 -7.48 -9.08
CA PRO A 71 -2.99 -7.46 -10.22
C PRO A 71 -4.34 -6.83 -9.90
N ARG A 72 -5.32 -6.94 -10.79
CA ARG A 72 -6.59 -6.23 -10.71
C ARG A 72 -7.34 -6.37 -9.38
N ASP A 73 -7.21 -7.52 -8.72
CA ASP A 73 -7.93 -7.86 -7.49
C ASP A 73 -7.10 -7.65 -6.22
N ARG A 74 -5.96 -6.95 -6.31
CA ARG A 74 -5.05 -6.82 -5.17
C ARG A 74 -4.58 -5.38 -4.96
N LEU A 75 -4.69 -4.91 -3.71
CA LEU A 75 -3.95 -3.73 -3.26
C LEU A 75 -2.53 -4.19 -2.94
N SER A 76 -1.57 -3.83 -3.79
CA SER A 76 -0.20 -4.29 -3.63
C SER A 76 0.67 -3.35 -2.82
N LEU A 77 0.46 -2.04 -2.92
CA LEU A 77 1.24 -1.04 -2.19
C LEU A 77 0.32 0.07 -1.66
N LEU A 78 0.58 0.52 -0.43
CA LEU A 78 -0.08 1.65 0.21
C LEU A 78 0.89 2.26 1.21
N TYR A 79 1.43 3.42 0.91
CA TYR A 79 2.46 4.07 1.72
C TYR A 79 2.24 5.57 1.81
N CYS A 80 2.48 6.13 3.01
CA CYS A 80 2.34 7.55 3.27
C CYS A 80 3.59 8.06 3.98
N ARG A 81 4.13 9.20 3.56
CA ARG A 81 5.26 9.83 4.25
C ARG A 81 4.90 10.14 5.70
N GLY A 82 5.86 9.99 6.61
CA GLY A 82 5.63 10.25 8.02
C GLY A 82 5.15 11.66 8.30
N ARG A 83 5.70 12.67 7.64
CA ARG A 83 5.31 14.08 7.79
C ARG A 83 3.87 14.36 7.35
N GLU A 84 3.29 13.46 6.56
CA GLU A 84 1.93 13.59 6.02
C GLU A 84 0.94 12.61 6.69
N ALA A 85 1.40 11.87 7.69
CA ALA A 85 0.57 10.89 8.38
C ALA A 85 -0.63 11.53 9.07
N ARG A 86 -1.74 10.79 9.15
CA ARG A 86 -2.97 11.19 9.83
C ARG A 86 -3.66 12.42 9.23
N ARG A 87 -3.43 12.67 7.95
CA ARG A 87 -4.09 13.77 7.20
C ARG A 87 -5.13 13.27 6.20
N GLY A 88 -5.44 11.96 6.22
CA GLY A 88 -6.49 11.38 5.38
C GLY A 88 -6.02 10.90 4.01
N HIS A 89 -4.73 10.92 3.70
CA HIS A 89 -4.21 10.46 2.41
C HIS A 89 -4.50 8.98 2.16
N GLY A 90 -4.27 8.13 3.16
CA GLY A 90 -4.53 6.69 3.02
C GLY A 90 -5.99 6.38 2.75
N SER A 91 -6.91 7.04 3.46
CA SER A 91 -8.35 6.86 3.25
C SER A 91 -8.78 7.29 1.86
N ALA A 92 -8.27 8.43 1.38
CA ALA A 92 -8.58 8.92 0.04
C ALA A 92 -8.08 7.96 -1.05
N LEU A 93 -6.85 7.45 -0.89
CA LEU A 93 -6.27 6.48 -1.80
C LEU A 93 -7.04 5.17 -1.83
N LEU A 94 -7.42 4.64 -0.65
CA LEU A 94 -8.21 3.41 -0.57
C LEU A 94 -9.57 3.57 -1.23
N ALA A 95 -10.25 4.71 -1.01
CA ALA A 95 -11.52 4.98 -1.65
C ALA A 95 -11.38 4.95 -3.18
N GLN A 96 -10.31 5.54 -3.72
CA GLN A 96 -10.06 5.56 -5.15
C GLN A 96 -9.76 4.16 -5.70
N ILE A 97 -8.91 3.39 -5.01
CA ILE A 97 -8.58 2.02 -5.41
C ILE A 97 -9.83 1.13 -5.41
N GLU A 98 -10.68 1.25 -4.38
CA GLU A 98 -11.93 0.50 -4.28
C GLU A 98 -12.89 0.87 -5.41
N ASN A 99 -13.02 2.16 -5.72
CA ASN A 99 -13.86 2.64 -6.81
C ASN A 99 -13.37 2.15 -8.18
N ASP A 100 -12.07 2.22 -8.43
CA ASP A 100 -11.47 1.74 -9.68
C ASP A 100 -11.70 0.24 -9.85
N ALA A 101 -11.54 -0.53 -8.78
CA ALA A 101 -11.76 -1.96 -8.80
C ALA A 101 -13.23 -2.30 -9.11
N ARG A 102 -14.19 -1.57 -8.50
CA ARG A 102 -15.60 -1.73 -8.81
C ARG A 102 -15.89 -1.46 -10.28
N ALA A 103 -15.33 -0.38 -10.81
CA ALA A 103 -15.50 0.01 -12.21
C ALA A 103 -14.96 -1.07 -13.16
N ASP A 104 -13.91 -1.79 -12.75
CA ASP A 104 -13.31 -2.89 -13.50
C ASP A 104 -14.04 -4.23 -13.29
N GLY A 105 -15.14 -4.25 -12.55
CA GLY A 105 -15.92 -5.46 -12.29
C GLY A 105 -15.31 -6.39 -11.24
N VAL A 106 -14.36 -5.92 -10.44
CA VAL A 106 -13.77 -6.71 -9.36
C VAL A 106 -14.76 -6.80 -8.20
N GLU A 107 -15.08 -8.01 -7.78
CA GLU A 107 -16.03 -8.23 -6.68
C GLU A 107 -15.37 -8.24 -5.31
N ARG A 108 -14.09 -8.56 -5.25
CA ARG A 108 -13.36 -8.70 -4.00
C ARG A 108 -11.92 -8.26 -4.19
N LEU A 109 -11.48 -7.33 -3.33
CA LEU A 109 -10.06 -6.94 -3.24
C LEU A 109 -9.40 -7.68 -2.10
N ARG A 110 -8.15 -8.05 -2.30
CA ARG A 110 -7.29 -8.68 -1.30
C ARG A 110 -6.01 -7.87 -1.11
N THR A 111 -5.37 -8.05 0.03
CA THR A 111 -4.06 -7.47 0.31
C THR A 111 -3.35 -8.28 1.37
N GLU A 112 -2.05 -8.08 1.49
CA GLU A 112 -1.24 -8.55 2.61
C GLU A 112 -0.86 -7.31 3.43
N ALA A 113 -1.59 -7.09 4.52
CA ALA A 113 -1.44 -5.90 5.34
C ALA A 113 -0.30 -6.03 6.35
N SER A 114 0.49 -4.97 6.47
CA SER A 114 1.42 -4.82 7.57
C SER A 114 0.68 -4.40 8.84
N GLN A 115 1.38 -4.40 9.98
CA GLN A 115 0.83 -3.84 11.21
C GLN A 115 0.57 -2.34 11.08
N LEU A 116 1.26 -1.64 10.16
CA LEU A 116 1.02 -0.23 9.88
C LEU A 116 -0.30 0.01 9.15
N SER A 117 -0.60 -0.77 8.14
CA SER A 117 -1.76 -0.56 7.28
C SER A 117 -3.04 -1.19 7.82
N ARG A 118 -2.93 -2.25 8.60
CA ARG A 118 -4.07 -2.99 9.11
C ARG A 118 -5.14 -2.13 9.79
N PRO A 119 -4.81 -1.21 10.71
CA PRO A 119 -5.84 -0.40 11.37
C PRO A 119 -6.67 0.44 10.40
N LEU A 120 -6.03 1.03 9.39
CA LEU A 120 -6.73 1.82 8.38
C LEU A 120 -7.64 0.94 7.53
N LEU A 121 -7.15 -0.22 7.09
CA LEU A 121 -7.94 -1.17 6.31
C LEU A 121 -9.17 -1.65 7.09
N GLU A 122 -8.99 -1.99 8.37
CA GLU A 122 -10.11 -2.41 9.22
C GLU A 122 -11.16 -1.31 9.37
N ARG A 123 -10.74 -0.05 9.55
CA ARG A 123 -11.67 1.07 9.60
C ARG A 123 -12.48 1.25 8.31
N ARG A 124 -11.93 0.82 7.17
CA ARG A 124 -12.62 0.88 5.89
C ARG A 124 -13.45 -0.37 5.59
N GLY A 125 -13.52 -1.31 6.52
CA GLY A 125 -14.34 -2.51 6.37
C GLY A 125 -13.63 -3.72 5.81
N TRP A 126 -12.31 -3.67 5.65
CA TRP A 126 -11.53 -4.85 5.27
C TRP A 126 -11.45 -5.81 6.46
N LEU A 127 -11.51 -7.11 6.18
CA LEU A 127 -11.49 -8.15 7.19
C LEU A 127 -10.21 -8.99 7.09
N VAL A 128 -9.67 -9.37 8.24
CA VAL A 128 -8.54 -10.28 8.32
C VAL A 128 -9.01 -11.69 7.97
N VAL A 129 -8.35 -12.28 6.99
CA VAL A 129 -8.60 -13.69 6.59
C VAL A 129 -7.69 -14.62 7.36
N ALA A 130 -6.40 -14.30 7.45
CA ALA A 130 -5.42 -15.11 8.14
C ALA A 130 -4.13 -14.32 8.41
N PRO A 131 -3.46 -14.60 9.54
CA PRO A 131 -2.08 -14.12 9.70
C PRO A 131 -1.14 -14.98 8.84
N GLU A 132 0.00 -14.41 8.46
CA GLU A 132 1.06 -15.16 7.82
C GLU A 132 2.42 -14.58 8.20
N THR A 133 3.46 -15.39 8.08
CA THR A 133 4.83 -14.98 8.32
C THR A 133 5.59 -15.03 7.01
N ILE A 134 6.34 -13.98 6.71
CA ILE A 134 7.22 -13.91 5.54
C ILE A 134 8.63 -13.54 6.00
N THR A 135 9.59 -13.69 5.10
CA THR A 135 10.98 -13.33 5.35
C THR A 135 11.42 -12.30 4.32
N ILE A 136 12.00 -11.19 4.79
CA ILE A 136 12.58 -10.16 3.95
C ILE A 136 14.05 -10.04 4.34
N GLY A 137 14.96 -10.29 3.39
CA GLY A 137 16.39 -10.23 3.67
C GLY A 137 16.84 -11.12 4.85
N GLY A 138 16.22 -12.28 5.00
CA GLY A 138 16.48 -13.19 6.12
C GLY A 138 15.80 -12.82 7.43
N VAL A 139 15.04 -11.73 7.49
CA VAL A 139 14.37 -11.24 8.71
C VAL A 139 12.89 -11.61 8.65
N PRO A 140 12.34 -12.28 9.70
CA PRO A 140 10.93 -12.66 9.71
C PRO A 140 10.01 -11.47 10.01
N PHE A 141 8.84 -11.49 9.37
CA PHE A 141 7.77 -10.51 9.57
C PHE A 141 6.43 -11.21 9.68
N GLU A 142 5.59 -10.73 10.59
CA GLU A 142 4.18 -11.07 10.58
C GLU A 142 3.43 -10.06 9.75
N ARG A 143 2.49 -10.56 8.92
CA ARG A 143 1.55 -9.73 8.18
C ARG A 143 0.20 -10.43 8.12
N TYR A 144 -0.80 -9.77 7.57
CA TYR A 144 -2.17 -10.27 7.60
C TYR A 144 -2.77 -10.26 6.21
N ARG A 145 -3.25 -11.41 5.77
CA ARG A 145 -4.07 -11.42 4.56
C ARG A 145 -5.43 -10.84 4.92
N MET A 146 -5.84 -9.84 4.14
CA MET A 146 -7.09 -9.15 4.35
C MET A 146 -7.86 -9.06 3.03
N GLU A 147 -9.17 -8.91 3.13
CA GLU A 147 -10.02 -8.74 1.95
C GLU A 147 -11.22 -7.87 2.25
N ILE A 148 -11.78 -7.28 1.19
CA ILE A 148 -13.03 -6.55 1.23
C ILE A 148 -13.91 -6.99 0.05
N VAL A 149 -15.20 -7.21 0.30
CA VAL A 149 -16.19 -7.45 -0.75
C VAL A 149 -16.66 -6.09 -1.24
N LEU A 150 -16.52 -5.84 -2.54
CA LEU A 150 -16.91 -4.59 -3.15
C LEU A 150 -18.37 -4.67 -3.59
N ARG A 151 -19.22 -3.81 -3.03
CA ARG A 151 -20.61 -3.72 -3.45
C ARG A 151 -20.69 -2.85 -4.68
N GLN A 152 -21.44 -3.33 -5.70
CA GLN A 152 -21.71 -2.51 -6.87
C GLN A 152 -22.57 -1.32 -6.45
N LEU A 153 -22.18 -0.13 -6.95
CA LEU A 153 -23.01 1.05 -6.78
C LEU A 153 -24.25 0.88 -7.62
N ARG A 154 -25.42 1.01 -7.01
CA ARG A 154 -26.68 1.01 -7.75
C ARG A 154 -26.76 2.29 -8.58
N SER A 155 -26.98 2.13 -9.86
CA SER A 155 -27.24 3.24 -10.78
C SER A 155 -28.60 3.86 -10.47
#